data_5addb58e348ec75e74b30baeb02a8e0b
#
_entry.id   5addb58e348ec75e74b30baeb02a8e0b
#
_cell.length_a   1.000
_cell.length_b   1.000
_cell.length_c   1.000
_cell.angle_alpha   90.00
_cell.angle_beta   90.00
_cell.angle_gamma   90.00
#
_symmetry.space_group_name_H-M   'P 1'
#
loop_
_entity.id
_entity.type
_entity.pdbx_description
1 polymer ?
#
loop_
_entity_poly.entity_id
_entity_poly.type
_entity_poly.pdbx_seq_one_letter_code
_entity_poly.pdbx_strand_id
1 'polypeptide(L)'
;MLSLRAVNHYYGNQHSLWDVDLDLLPGKCTAVLGLPGMGKTTLANCITGNLPIESGTMFWHQAGAPPCDLLQIPAAKRIALGINCVSQERRIFSQLTVEENLHIARQAVEESEAMNSSDIYRLFPQLFVLRQAKGVALSEENQHQLALASALVTRPRLLILDEPTRGSGQAYIHKLGNLIVRLSQELGIAIMLAEQSLPFIRRVADCYCLLHRGRNVAQGRITQFSDPLINDWWMPETKR
;
A
#
# COMPACT_ATOMS: atom_id res chain seq x y z
N MET A 1 5.97 -4.08 -13.91
CA MET A 1 5.80 -3.70 -12.51
C MET A 1 5.64 -4.96 -11.64
N LEU A 2 4.55 -5.33 -11.02
CA LEU A 2 4.43 -6.54 -10.20
C LEU A 2 3.34 -7.45 -10.73
N SER A 3 3.64 -8.76 -10.88
CA SER A 3 2.67 -9.79 -11.22
C SER A 3 2.72 -10.93 -10.23
N LEU A 4 1.56 -11.30 -9.71
CA LEU A 4 1.33 -12.46 -8.83
C LEU A 4 0.50 -13.48 -9.57
N ARG A 5 0.84 -14.79 -9.46
CA ARG A 5 0.07 -15.88 -10.05
C ARG A 5 -0.04 -17.04 -9.07
N ALA A 6 -1.26 -17.47 -8.83
CA ALA A 6 -1.63 -18.58 -7.95
C ALA A 6 -0.96 -18.52 -6.57
N VAL A 7 -0.91 -17.31 -5.98
CA VAL A 7 -0.23 -17.09 -4.69
C VAL A 7 -1.04 -17.71 -3.56
N ASN A 8 -0.38 -18.57 -2.78
CA ASN A 8 -0.95 -19.23 -1.61
C ASN A 8 -0.14 -18.91 -0.35
N HIS A 9 -0.84 -18.66 0.76
CA HIS A 9 -0.23 -18.44 2.07
C HIS A 9 -1.05 -19.09 3.19
N TYR A 10 -0.34 -19.65 4.18
CA TYR A 10 -0.93 -20.26 5.38
C TYR A 10 -0.39 -19.62 6.66
N TYR A 11 -1.28 -19.43 7.65
CA TYR A 11 -0.91 -19.23 9.05
C TYR A 11 -1.03 -20.57 9.78
N GLY A 12 0.10 -21.28 9.92
CA GLY A 12 0.07 -22.67 10.41
C GLY A 12 -0.79 -23.54 9.49
N ASN A 13 -1.90 -24.09 10.00
CA ASN A 13 -2.83 -24.91 9.22
C ASN A 13 -3.97 -24.09 8.57
N GLN A 14 -4.05 -22.79 8.81
CA GLN A 14 -5.09 -21.96 8.25
C GLN A 14 -4.68 -21.38 6.90
N HIS A 15 -5.32 -21.82 5.83
CA HIS A 15 -5.12 -21.29 4.49
C HIS A 15 -5.72 -19.86 4.40
N SER A 16 -4.89 -18.87 4.17
CA SER A 16 -5.27 -17.45 4.24
C SER A 16 -5.31 -16.75 2.89
N LEU A 17 -4.49 -17.17 1.93
CA LEU A 17 -4.57 -16.74 0.53
C LEU A 17 -4.66 -17.99 -0.35
N TRP A 18 -5.58 -17.98 -1.31
CA TRP A 18 -5.91 -19.09 -2.16
C TRP A 18 -5.80 -18.71 -3.64
N ASP A 19 -4.76 -19.18 -4.32
CA ASP A 19 -4.54 -18.99 -5.76
C ASP A 19 -4.77 -17.53 -6.20
N VAL A 20 -4.18 -16.57 -5.45
CA VAL A 20 -4.40 -15.15 -5.72
C VAL A 20 -3.60 -14.70 -6.93
N ASP A 21 -4.29 -14.14 -7.93
CA ASP A 21 -3.71 -13.46 -9.09
C ASP A 21 -3.88 -11.95 -8.95
N LEU A 22 -2.81 -11.20 -9.18
CA LEU A 22 -2.86 -9.73 -9.13
C LEU A 22 -1.80 -9.12 -10.03
N ASP A 23 -2.19 -8.10 -10.79
CA ASP A 23 -1.26 -7.25 -11.55
C ASP A 23 -1.31 -5.83 -11.00
N LEU A 24 -0.14 -5.29 -10.62
CA LEU A 24 0.02 -3.89 -10.23
C LEU A 24 0.82 -3.17 -11.31
N LEU A 25 0.21 -2.16 -11.91
CA LEU A 25 0.76 -1.45 -13.07
C LEU A 25 1.32 -0.07 -12.68
N PRO A 26 2.38 0.41 -13.36
CA PRO A 26 2.91 1.76 -13.14
C PRO A 26 1.83 2.82 -13.36
N GLY A 27 1.82 3.84 -12.53
CA GLY A 27 0.89 4.96 -12.68
C GLY A 27 -0.58 4.61 -12.46
N LYS A 28 -0.86 3.45 -11.84
CA LYS A 28 -2.21 2.99 -11.53
C LYS A 28 -2.41 2.74 -10.05
N CYS A 29 -3.56 3.12 -9.54
CA CYS A 29 -4.04 2.74 -8.24
C CYS A 29 -4.95 1.51 -8.36
N THR A 30 -4.50 0.37 -7.83
CA THR A 30 -5.27 -0.87 -7.78
C THR A 30 -5.79 -1.09 -6.37
N ALA A 31 -7.11 -1.04 -6.19
CA ALA A 31 -7.74 -1.33 -4.91
C ALA A 31 -7.86 -2.84 -4.71
N VAL A 32 -7.24 -3.34 -3.65
CA VAL A 32 -7.49 -4.68 -3.10
C VAL A 32 -8.56 -4.52 -2.05
N LEU A 33 -9.79 -4.86 -2.39
CA LEU A 33 -10.97 -4.60 -1.56
C LEU A 33 -11.55 -5.89 -0.99
N GLY A 34 -12.19 -5.79 0.16
CA GLY A 34 -12.77 -6.90 0.89
C GLY A 34 -13.07 -6.49 2.33
N LEU A 35 -13.97 -7.21 2.98
CA LEU A 35 -14.26 -7.02 4.41
C LEU A 35 -13.02 -7.29 5.29
N PRO A 36 -13.02 -6.90 6.56
CA PRO A 36 -11.96 -7.28 7.49
C PRO A 36 -11.75 -8.81 7.51
N GLY A 37 -10.49 -9.26 7.58
CA GLY A 37 -10.17 -10.70 7.60
C GLY A 37 -10.15 -11.39 6.23
N MET A 38 -10.41 -10.68 5.11
CA MET A 38 -10.44 -11.30 3.77
C MET A 38 -9.07 -11.51 3.12
N GLY A 39 -7.95 -11.20 3.82
CA GLY A 39 -6.59 -11.47 3.34
C GLY A 39 -5.84 -10.27 2.75
N LYS A 40 -6.41 -9.04 2.78
CA LYS A 40 -5.78 -7.83 2.22
C LYS A 40 -4.39 -7.54 2.81
N THR A 41 -4.31 -7.44 4.14
CA THR A 41 -3.05 -7.22 4.88
C THR A 41 -2.08 -8.39 4.71
N THR A 42 -2.59 -9.61 4.65
CA THR A 42 -1.76 -10.82 4.37
C THR A 42 -1.10 -10.69 3.01
N LEU A 43 -1.85 -10.32 1.98
CA LEU A 43 -1.32 -10.11 0.62
C LEU A 43 -0.26 -9.00 0.60
N ALA A 44 -0.51 -7.86 1.27
CA ALA A 44 0.45 -6.78 1.42
C ALA A 44 1.77 -7.27 2.07
N ASN A 45 1.66 -8.08 3.14
CA ASN A 45 2.82 -8.64 3.83
C ASN A 45 3.57 -9.69 2.99
N CYS A 46 2.89 -10.48 2.16
CA CYS A 46 3.54 -11.37 1.20
C CYS A 46 4.33 -10.57 0.15
N ILE A 47 3.77 -9.48 -0.39
CA ILE A 47 4.45 -8.63 -1.38
C ILE A 47 5.66 -7.94 -0.77
N THR A 48 5.59 -7.47 0.46
CA THR A 48 6.73 -6.84 1.16
C THR A 48 7.77 -7.84 1.66
N GLY A 49 7.45 -9.15 1.66
CA GLY A 49 8.34 -10.22 2.12
C GLY A 49 8.34 -10.41 3.64
N ASN A 50 7.41 -9.78 4.36
CA ASN A 50 7.20 -9.98 5.79
C ASN A 50 6.53 -11.33 6.10
N LEU A 51 5.82 -11.90 5.11
CA LEU A 51 5.24 -13.24 5.17
C LEU A 51 5.71 -14.05 3.94
N PRO A 52 6.00 -15.35 4.11
CA PRO A 52 6.34 -16.23 3.00
C PRO A 52 5.09 -16.52 2.15
N ILE A 53 5.29 -17.02 0.94
CA ILE A 53 4.27 -17.73 0.18
C ILE A 53 4.68 -19.19 0.06
N GLU A 54 3.73 -20.10 0.14
CA GLU A 54 3.98 -21.56 0.06
C GLU A 54 3.96 -22.07 -1.37
N SER A 55 3.23 -21.40 -2.25
CA SER A 55 3.20 -21.71 -3.68
C SER A 55 2.74 -20.49 -4.49
N GLY A 56 2.94 -20.58 -5.80
CA GLY A 56 2.68 -19.49 -6.74
C GLY A 56 3.95 -18.76 -7.15
N THR A 57 3.80 -17.67 -7.89
CA THR A 57 4.92 -16.86 -8.37
C THR A 57 4.69 -15.38 -8.13
N MET A 58 5.79 -14.62 -7.96
CA MET A 58 5.75 -13.20 -7.76
C MET A 58 6.92 -12.54 -8.49
N PHE A 59 6.64 -11.90 -9.63
CA PHE A 59 7.66 -11.29 -10.48
C PHE A 59 7.60 -9.77 -10.48
N TRP A 60 8.74 -9.16 -10.23
CA TRP A 60 8.97 -7.74 -10.36
C TRP A 60 9.56 -7.41 -11.72
N HIS A 61 8.89 -6.52 -12.46
CA HIS A 61 9.28 -6.13 -13.80
C HIS A 61 9.77 -4.68 -13.80
N GLN A 62 10.99 -4.47 -14.27
CA GLN A 62 11.55 -3.14 -14.53
C GLN A 62 11.79 -2.98 -16.04
N ALA A 63 11.62 -1.75 -16.53
CA ALA A 63 11.95 -1.45 -17.93
C ALA A 63 13.44 -1.68 -18.18
N GLY A 64 13.79 -2.42 -19.24
CA GLY A 64 15.17 -2.69 -19.64
C GLY A 64 15.90 -3.76 -18.80
N ALA A 65 15.21 -4.45 -17.87
CA ALA A 65 15.78 -5.53 -17.08
C ALA A 65 14.91 -6.80 -17.18
N PRO A 66 15.49 -8.01 -17.02
CA PRO A 66 14.72 -9.24 -16.93
C PRO A 66 13.81 -9.24 -15.69
N PRO A 67 12.68 -9.97 -15.71
CA PRO A 67 11.83 -10.12 -14.55
C PRO A 67 12.61 -10.68 -13.36
N CYS A 68 12.43 -10.07 -12.18
CA CYS A 68 13.06 -10.49 -10.94
C CYS A 68 12.04 -11.30 -10.11
N ASP A 69 12.40 -12.52 -9.72
CA ASP A 69 11.59 -13.34 -8.81
C ASP A 69 11.72 -12.79 -7.37
N LEU A 70 10.63 -12.18 -6.87
CA LEU A 70 10.62 -11.60 -5.52
C LEU A 70 10.72 -12.65 -4.41
N LEU A 71 10.47 -13.94 -4.70
CA LEU A 71 10.61 -15.00 -3.70
C LEU A 71 12.07 -15.19 -3.30
N GLN A 72 13.00 -14.85 -4.19
CA GLN A 72 14.44 -14.89 -3.94
C GLN A 72 14.98 -13.62 -3.26
N ILE A 73 14.14 -12.58 -3.08
CA ILE A 73 14.55 -11.28 -2.56
C ILE A 73 14.07 -11.11 -1.12
N PRO A 74 14.99 -11.00 -0.15
CA PRO A 74 14.63 -10.73 1.25
C PRO A 74 13.86 -9.40 1.40
N ALA A 75 12.96 -9.32 2.40
CA ALA A 75 12.13 -8.14 2.66
C ALA A 75 12.94 -6.83 2.71
N ALA A 76 14.08 -6.81 3.41
CA ALA A 76 14.95 -5.64 3.52
C ALA A 76 15.47 -5.12 2.17
N LYS A 77 15.65 -5.99 1.17
CA LYS A 77 16.10 -5.60 -0.17
C LYS A 77 14.95 -5.15 -1.08
N ARG A 78 13.70 -5.45 -0.74
CA ARG A 78 12.53 -5.04 -1.55
C ARG A 78 12.32 -3.52 -1.51
N ILE A 79 12.72 -2.84 -0.43
CA ILE A 79 12.70 -1.38 -0.34
C ILE A 79 13.64 -0.77 -1.40
N ALA A 80 14.86 -1.30 -1.54
CA ALA A 80 15.82 -0.86 -2.56
C ALA A 80 15.34 -1.13 -4.00
N LEU A 81 14.47 -2.14 -4.22
CA LEU A 81 13.78 -2.33 -5.49
C LEU A 81 12.67 -1.30 -5.74
N GLY A 82 12.35 -0.46 -4.76
CA GLY A 82 11.28 0.53 -4.83
C GLY A 82 9.92 0.01 -4.38
N ILE A 83 9.85 -1.07 -3.57
CA ILE A 83 8.60 -1.58 -2.97
C ILE A 83 8.53 -1.08 -1.54
N ASN A 84 7.57 -0.20 -1.23
CA ASN A 84 7.39 0.29 0.13
C ASN A 84 5.93 0.16 0.58
N CYS A 85 5.71 0.12 1.91
CA CYS A 85 4.42 -0.10 2.50
C CYS A 85 4.18 0.85 3.69
N VAL A 86 3.00 1.43 3.74
CA VAL A 86 2.46 2.09 4.93
C VAL A 86 1.41 1.16 5.52
N SER A 87 1.78 0.49 6.62
CA SER A 87 0.90 -0.43 7.33
C SER A 87 -0.15 0.32 8.15
N GLN A 88 -1.23 -0.38 8.50
CA GLN A 88 -2.29 0.11 9.38
C GLN A 88 -1.75 0.62 10.73
N GLU A 89 -0.68 0.01 11.25
CA GLU A 89 -0.04 0.38 12.53
C GLU A 89 0.79 1.67 12.45
N ARG A 90 0.91 2.29 11.26
CA ARG A 90 1.62 3.58 11.07
C ARG A 90 2.99 3.59 11.72
N ARG A 91 3.84 2.64 11.40
CA ARG A 91 5.15 2.43 12.05
C ARG A 91 6.06 3.65 11.88
N ILE A 92 6.09 4.51 12.88
CA ILE A 92 7.02 5.62 13.02
C ILE A 92 7.87 5.44 14.27
N PHE A 93 9.03 6.05 14.31
CA PHE A 93 9.85 6.12 15.52
C PHE A 93 9.31 7.22 16.45
N SER A 94 8.44 6.82 17.38
CA SER A 94 7.67 7.76 18.23
C SER A 94 8.53 8.66 19.11
N GLN A 95 9.72 8.23 19.50
CA GLN A 95 10.66 9.01 20.33
C GLN A 95 11.56 9.95 19.52
N LEU A 96 11.60 9.79 18.21
CA LEU A 96 12.36 10.64 17.31
C LEU A 96 11.49 11.76 16.76
N THR A 97 12.12 12.86 16.35
CA THR A 97 11.47 13.98 15.67
C THR A 97 11.00 13.58 14.29
N VAL A 98 10.14 14.39 13.68
CA VAL A 98 9.73 14.23 12.28
C VAL A 98 10.95 14.18 11.35
N GLU A 99 11.90 15.12 11.54
CA GLU A 99 13.10 15.22 10.71
C GLU A 99 14.00 13.98 10.85
N GLU A 100 14.19 13.48 12.08
CA GLU A 100 14.97 12.27 12.34
C GLU A 100 14.28 11.03 11.74
N ASN A 101 12.94 10.90 11.82
CA ASN A 101 12.20 9.83 11.15
C ASN A 101 12.45 9.82 9.64
N LEU A 102 12.37 10.98 8.99
CA LEU A 102 12.62 11.12 7.56
C LEU A 102 14.08 10.83 7.22
N HIS A 103 15.02 11.25 8.09
CA HIS A 103 16.45 10.97 7.91
C HIS A 103 16.75 9.46 7.95
N ILE A 104 16.19 8.73 8.93
CA ILE A 104 16.34 7.27 9.00
C ILE A 104 15.73 6.58 7.78
N ALA A 105 14.55 7.02 7.35
CA ALA A 105 13.92 6.45 6.17
C ALA A 105 14.79 6.61 4.90
N ARG A 106 15.52 7.71 4.76
CA ARG A 106 16.47 7.94 3.66
C ARG A 106 17.61 6.94 3.60
N GLN A 107 18.06 6.44 4.76
CA GLN A 107 19.16 5.47 4.83
C GLN A 107 18.81 4.08 4.25
N ALA A 108 17.52 3.84 3.96
CA ALA A 108 17.08 2.59 3.32
C ALA A 108 17.42 2.50 1.82
N VAL A 109 17.84 3.60 1.21
CA VAL A 109 18.24 3.70 -0.21
C VAL A 109 19.51 4.52 -0.35
N GLU A 110 20.14 4.49 -1.54
CA GLU A 110 21.29 5.37 -1.81
C GLU A 110 20.84 6.83 -1.76
N GLU A 111 21.73 7.72 -1.29
CA GLU A 111 21.40 9.14 -1.09
C GLU A 111 20.97 9.84 -2.38
N SER A 112 21.54 9.45 -3.51
CA SER A 112 21.18 9.94 -4.85
C SER A 112 19.77 9.53 -5.29
N GLU A 113 19.26 8.44 -4.77
CA GLU A 113 17.93 7.90 -5.08
C GLU A 113 16.83 8.44 -4.16
N ALA A 114 17.20 8.95 -2.98
CA ALA A 114 16.24 9.48 -2.02
C ALA A 114 15.58 10.79 -2.51
N MET A 115 14.31 10.99 -2.12
CA MET A 115 13.62 12.26 -2.35
C MET A 115 14.20 13.35 -1.45
N ASN A 116 14.36 14.57 -1.98
CA ASN A 116 14.82 15.69 -1.18
C ASN A 116 13.80 16.07 -0.09
N SER A 117 14.29 16.49 1.08
CA SER A 117 13.43 16.89 2.19
C SER A 117 12.50 18.05 1.79
N SER A 118 12.94 18.98 0.92
CA SER A 118 12.11 20.07 0.40
C SER A 118 10.91 19.57 -0.39
N ASP A 119 11.06 18.50 -1.18
CA ASP A 119 9.97 17.93 -1.98
C ASP A 119 8.98 17.17 -1.09
N ILE A 120 9.48 16.47 -0.06
CA ILE A 120 8.62 15.86 0.96
C ILE A 120 7.79 16.93 1.69
N TYR A 121 8.41 18.03 2.11
CA TYR A 121 7.69 19.08 2.80
C TYR A 121 6.71 19.87 1.89
N ARG A 122 6.92 19.87 0.57
CA ARG A 122 5.90 20.36 -0.39
C ARG A 122 4.67 19.47 -0.45
N LEU A 123 4.85 18.15 -0.31
CA LEU A 123 3.74 17.19 -0.24
C LEU A 123 3.04 17.25 1.12
N PHE A 124 3.78 17.51 2.20
CA PHE A 124 3.31 17.50 3.60
C PHE A 124 3.73 18.78 4.33
N PRO A 125 3.14 19.96 4.01
CA PRO A 125 3.56 21.24 4.62
C PRO A 125 3.46 21.26 6.14
N GLN A 126 2.48 20.53 6.70
CA GLN A 126 2.29 20.44 8.14
C GLN A 126 3.48 19.76 8.84
N LEU A 127 4.11 18.79 8.19
CA LEU A 127 5.30 18.12 8.75
C LEU A 127 6.51 19.06 8.82
N PHE A 128 6.61 20.05 7.91
CA PHE A 128 7.66 21.07 8.00
C PHE A 128 7.50 21.92 9.25
N VAL A 129 6.28 22.35 9.56
CA VAL A 129 5.99 23.12 10.79
C VAL A 129 6.34 22.30 12.04
N LEU A 130 6.06 21.00 12.00
CA LEU A 130 6.26 20.07 13.11
C LEU A 130 7.61 19.32 13.06
N ARG A 131 8.56 19.74 12.23
CA ARG A 131 9.79 18.97 11.95
C ARG A 131 10.62 18.62 13.19
N GLN A 132 10.56 19.47 14.23
CA GLN A 132 11.26 19.27 15.51
C GLN A 132 10.39 18.58 16.57
N ALA A 133 9.11 18.33 16.28
CA ALA A 133 8.23 17.62 17.19
C ALA A 133 8.51 16.11 17.15
N LYS A 134 8.48 15.46 18.31
CA LYS A 134 8.60 14.00 18.41
C LYS A 134 7.34 13.31 17.88
N GLY A 135 7.49 12.12 17.30
CA GLY A 135 6.38 11.33 16.76
C GLY A 135 5.25 11.10 17.78
N VAL A 136 5.59 10.88 19.05
CA VAL A 136 4.61 10.69 20.14
C VAL A 136 3.75 11.94 20.40
N ALA A 137 4.26 13.13 20.09
CA ALA A 137 3.53 14.40 20.28
C ALA A 137 2.64 14.78 19.09
N LEU A 138 2.70 14.03 18.00
CA LEU A 138 1.90 14.28 16.81
C LEU A 138 0.46 13.77 16.99
N SER A 139 -0.50 14.48 16.38
CA SER A 139 -1.83 13.94 16.20
C SER A 139 -1.81 12.68 15.33
N GLU A 140 -2.83 11.83 15.41
CA GLU A 140 -2.93 10.62 14.58
C GLU A 140 -2.83 10.93 13.08
N GLU A 141 -3.44 12.03 12.62
CA GLU A 141 -3.35 12.50 11.24
C GLU A 141 -1.90 12.82 10.85
N ASN A 142 -1.16 13.53 11.71
CA ASN A 142 0.24 13.88 11.45
C ASN A 142 1.16 12.66 11.53
N GLN A 143 0.86 11.68 12.38
CA GLN A 143 1.57 10.39 12.39
C GLN A 143 1.36 9.62 11.10
N HIS A 144 0.14 9.63 10.55
CA HIS A 144 -0.17 9.08 9.22
C HIS A 144 0.63 9.77 8.11
N GLN A 145 0.62 11.12 8.12
CA GLN A 145 1.40 11.89 7.17
C GLN A 145 2.89 11.57 7.26
N LEU A 146 3.42 11.42 8.48
CA LEU A 146 4.83 11.07 8.71
C LEU A 146 5.15 9.67 8.18
N ALA A 147 4.31 8.67 8.45
CA ALA A 147 4.50 7.32 7.94
C ALA A 147 4.50 7.29 6.39
N LEU A 148 3.57 8.03 5.78
CA LEU A 148 3.49 8.15 4.33
C LEU A 148 4.69 8.93 3.74
N ALA A 149 5.09 10.02 4.38
CA ALA A 149 6.27 10.79 3.99
C ALA A 149 7.55 9.95 4.08
N SER A 150 7.72 9.15 5.15
CA SER A 150 8.85 8.23 5.32
C SER A 150 8.90 7.16 4.20
N ALA A 151 7.73 6.65 3.79
CA ALA A 151 7.67 5.73 2.67
C ALA A 151 8.02 6.40 1.34
N LEU A 152 7.60 7.65 1.12
CA LEU A 152 7.84 8.39 -0.12
C LEU A 152 9.28 8.89 -0.26
N VAL A 153 9.98 9.12 0.85
CA VAL A 153 11.40 9.52 0.85
C VAL A 153 12.26 8.58 0.03
N THR A 154 11.96 7.28 0.01
CA THR A 154 12.70 6.27 -0.76
C THR A 154 12.37 6.24 -2.26
N ARG A 155 11.54 7.18 -2.76
CA ARG A 155 11.03 7.21 -4.15
C ARG A 155 10.48 5.86 -4.61
N PRO A 156 9.45 5.34 -3.93
CA PRO A 156 8.93 4.03 -4.27
C PRO A 156 8.36 3.99 -5.69
N ARG A 157 8.55 2.86 -6.36
CA ARG A 157 7.89 2.54 -7.64
C ARG A 157 6.54 1.86 -7.39
N LEU A 158 6.44 1.14 -6.27
CA LEU A 158 5.21 0.55 -5.75
C LEU A 158 5.02 0.99 -4.30
N LEU A 159 3.93 1.65 -4.02
CA LEU A 159 3.49 2.04 -2.68
C LEU A 159 2.27 1.23 -2.29
N ILE A 160 2.39 0.48 -1.21
CA ILE A 160 1.29 -0.29 -0.62
C ILE A 160 0.72 0.51 0.54
N LEU A 161 -0.58 0.77 0.53
CA LEU A 161 -1.32 1.47 1.57
C LEU A 161 -2.35 0.51 2.18
N ASP A 162 -2.16 0.16 3.46
CA ASP A 162 -3.04 -0.78 4.17
C ASP A 162 -3.99 -0.03 5.11
N GLU A 163 -5.27 0.00 4.75
CA GLU A 163 -6.38 0.70 5.43
C GLU A 163 -6.05 2.17 5.80
N PRO A 164 -5.58 3.00 4.85
CA PRO A 164 -5.08 4.34 5.16
C PRO A 164 -6.17 5.32 5.59
N THR A 165 -7.47 5.00 5.39
CA THR A 165 -8.60 5.85 5.82
C THR A 165 -9.08 5.54 7.21
N ARG A 166 -8.64 4.41 7.80
CA ARG A 166 -9.16 3.92 9.07
C ARG A 166 -8.88 4.90 10.22
N GLY A 167 -9.94 5.25 10.96
CA GLY A 167 -9.86 6.17 12.10
C GLY A 167 -9.61 7.63 11.72
N SER A 168 -9.64 7.96 10.43
CA SER A 168 -9.33 9.32 9.94
C SER A 168 -10.60 10.13 9.70
N GLY A 169 -10.51 11.45 9.94
CA GLY A 169 -11.59 12.40 9.65
C GLY A 169 -11.75 12.66 8.14
N GLN A 170 -12.96 13.09 7.73
CA GLN A 170 -13.31 13.31 6.32
C GLN A 170 -12.37 14.29 5.59
N ALA A 171 -11.92 15.34 6.29
CA ALA A 171 -11.01 16.32 5.71
C ALA A 171 -9.65 15.70 5.33
N TYR A 172 -9.12 14.79 6.18
CA TYR A 172 -7.90 14.07 5.88
C TYR A 172 -8.10 13.05 4.76
N ILE A 173 -9.20 12.27 4.78
CA ILE A 173 -9.54 11.32 3.72
C ILE A 173 -9.60 12.02 2.36
N HIS A 174 -10.14 13.25 2.32
CA HIS A 174 -10.18 14.03 1.10
C HIS A 174 -8.77 14.40 0.61
N LYS A 175 -7.91 14.91 1.48
CA LYS A 175 -6.51 15.26 1.16
C LYS A 175 -5.71 14.05 0.72
N LEU A 176 -5.86 12.92 1.43
CA LEU A 176 -5.21 11.67 1.10
C LEU A 176 -5.61 11.16 -0.28
N GLY A 177 -6.91 11.25 -0.63
CA GLY A 177 -7.38 10.87 -1.96
C GLY A 177 -6.73 11.68 -3.07
N ASN A 178 -6.63 13.01 -2.91
CA ASN A 178 -5.93 13.86 -3.88
C ASN A 178 -4.46 13.51 -3.99
N LEU A 179 -3.80 13.21 -2.86
CA LEU A 179 -2.41 12.80 -2.85
C LEU A 179 -2.20 11.46 -3.59
N ILE A 180 -3.05 10.45 -3.34
CA ILE A 180 -2.98 9.15 -4.02
C ILE A 180 -3.09 9.32 -5.54
N VAL A 181 -4.08 10.10 -6.01
CA VAL A 181 -4.26 10.39 -7.44
C VAL A 181 -3.00 11.07 -8.02
N ARG A 182 -2.46 12.06 -7.32
CA ARG A 182 -1.24 12.75 -7.73
C ARG A 182 -0.03 11.81 -7.79
N LEU A 183 0.17 10.96 -6.77
CA LEU A 183 1.29 9.99 -6.73
C LEU A 183 1.21 9.00 -7.89
N SER A 184 0.01 8.51 -8.22
CA SER A 184 -0.14 7.57 -9.33
C SER A 184 -0.05 8.26 -10.68
N GLN A 185 -0.82 9.31 -10.94
CA GLN A 185 -0.97 9.89 -12.27
C GLN A 185 0.17 10.83 -12.67
N GLU A 186 0.67 11.66 -11.72
CA GLU A 186 1.74 12.62 -12.02
C GLU A 186 3.13 12.05 -11.79
N LEU A 187 3.32 11.23 -10.74
CA LEU A 187 4.63 10.65 -10.40
C LEU A 187 4.82 9.22 -10.90
N GLY A 188 3.80 8.62 -11.53
CA GLY A 188 3.89 7.29 -12.13
C GLY A 188 4.02 6.13 -11.13
N ILE A 189 3.78 6.37 -9.84
CA ILE A 189 3.90 5.36 -8.79
C ILE A 189 2.75 4.36 -8.94
N ALA A 190 3.06 3.05 -8.95
CA ALA A 190 2.03 2.04 -8.78
C ALA A 190 1.54 2.06 -7.34
N ILE A 191 0.22 2.06 -7.12
CA ILE A 191 -0.35 2.03 -5.77
C ILE A 191 -1.19 0.79 -5.61
N MET A 192 -0.90 -0.01 -4.59
CA MET A 192 -1.80 -1.03 -4.08
C MET A 192 -2.52 -0.44 -2.86
N LEU A 193 -3.83 -0.30 -2.96
CA LEU A 193 -4.68 0.24 -1.90
C LEU A 193 -5.51 -0.89 -1.29
N ALA A 194 -5.09 -1.43 -0.14
CA ALA A 194 -5.90 -2.37 0.64
C ALA A 194 -6.92 -1.57 1.46
N GLU A 195 -8.21 -1.66 1.11
CA GLU A 195 -9.22 -0.75 1.68
C GLU A 195 -10.61 -1.41 1.67
N GLN A 196 -11.50 -0.90 2.53
CA GLN A 196 -12.89 -1.33 2.62
C GLN A 196 -13.91 -0.19 2.39
N SER A 197 -13.46 1.06 2.32
CA SER A 197 -14.34 2.21 2.06
C SER A 197 -14.65 2.33 0.58
N LEU A 198 -15.80 1.82 0.15
CA LEU A 198 -16.22 1.89 -1.27
C LEU A 198 -16.24 3.32 -1.84
N PRO A 199 -16.74 4.35 -1.11
CA PRO A 199 -16.72 5.71 -1.63
C PRO A 199 -15.30 6.21 -1.89
N PHE A 200 -14.34 5.86 -1.01
CA PHE A 200 -12.95 6.23 -1.18
C PHE A 200 -12.31 5.49 -2.35
N ILE A 201 -12.51 4.17 -2.44
CA ILE A 201 -12.00 3.33 -3.53
C ILE A 201 -12.49 3.86 -4.89
N ARG A 202 -13.79 4.09 -5.05
CA ARG A 202 -14.38 4.62 -6.30
C ARG A 202 -13.80 5.96 -6.72
N ARG A 203 -13.30 6.74 -5.78
CA ARG A 203 -12.72 8.05 -6.02
C ARG A 203 -11.28 7.98 -6.51
N VAL A 204 -10.47 7.03 -6.00
CA VAL A 204 -9.02 7.04 -6.19
C VAL A 204 -8.46 5.90 -7.03
N ALA A 205 -9.20 4.79 -7.15
CA ALA A 205 -8.70 3.61 -7.83
C ALA A 205 -8.98 3.63 -9.33
N ASP A 206 -8.04 3.11 -10.11
CA ASP A 206 -8.19 2.80 -11.54
C ASP A 206 -8.70 1.38 -11.74
N CYS A 207 -8.21 0.44 -10.93
CA CYS A 207 -8.50 -0.99 -11.00
C CYS A 207 -8.92 -1.52 -9.64
N TYR A 208 -9.54 -2.68 -9.63
CA TYR A 208 -9.90 -3.39 -8.41
C TYR A 208 -9.57 -4.87 -8.47
N CYS A 209 -9.31 -5.44 -7.31
CA CYS A 209 -9.25 -6.86 -7.03
C CYS A 209 -10.07 -7.12 -5.76
N LEU A 210 -11.18 -7.84 -5.88
CA LEU A 210 -12.07 -8.17 -4.75
C LEU A 210 -11.63 -9.47 -4.12
N LEU A 211 -11.18 -9.41 -2.87
CA LEU A 211 -10.84 -10.57 -2.06
C LEU A 211 -12.01 -10.99 -1.18
N HIS A 212 -12.34 -12.27 -1.25
CA HIS A 212 -13.29 -12.91 -0.34
C HIS A 212 -12.68 -14.22 0.18
N ARG A 213 -12.52 -14.33 1.51
CA ARG A 213 -11.90 -15.50 2.17
C ARG A 213 -10.56 -15.91 1.54
N GLY A 214 -9.73 -14.92 1.25
CA GLY A 214 -8.40 -15.14 0.68
C GLY A 214 -8.38 -15.46 -0.82
N ARG A 215 -9.52 -15.45 -1.52
CA ARG A 215 -9.63 -15.70 -2.96
C ARG A 215 -9.93 -14.41 -3.70
N ASN A 216 -9.39 -14.29 -4.90
CA ASN A 216 -9.77 -13.24 -5.87
C ASN A 216 -11.06 -13.68 -6.57
N VAL A 217 -12.19 -13.08 -6.20
CA VAL A 217 -13.52 -13.44 -6.73
C VAL A 217 -13.95 -12.54 -7.87
N ALA A 218 -13.37 -11.36 -8.01
CA ALA A 218 -13.57 -10.45 -9.13
C ALA A 218 -12.40 -9.48 -9.24
N GLN A 219 -12.08 -9.07 -10.47
CA GLN A 219 -11.09 -8.04 -10.76
C GLN A 219 -11.41 -7.32 -12.07
N GLY A 220 -10.95 -6.08 -12.21
CA GLY A 220 -11.19 -5.30 -13.43
C GLY A 220 -10.91 -3.82 -13.24
N ARG A 221 -11.40 -3.01 -14.18
CA ARG A 221 -11.37 -1.56 -14.06
C ARG A 221 -12.42 -1.09 -13.05
N ILE A 222 -12.13 -0.04 -12.29
CA ILE A 222 -13.06 0.48 -11.28
C ILE A 222 -14.42 0.90 -11.87
N THR A 223 -14.44 1.32 -13.13
CA THR A 223 -15.68 1.67 -13.86
C THR A 223 -16.61 0.46 -14.11
N GLN A 224 -16.08 -0.76 -14.01
CA GLN A 224 -16.82 -2.02 -14.15
C GLN A 224 -17.28 -2.57 -12.79
N PHE A 225 -16.89 -1.93 -11.70
CA PHE A 225 -17.25 -2.35 -10.35
C PHE A 225 -18.70 -1.96 -10.05
N SER A 226 -19.61 -2.92 -10.20
CA SER A 226 -21.06 -2.74 -10.16
C SER A 226 -21.69 -3.12 -8.82
N ASP A 227 -22.90 -2.62 -8.56
CA ASP A 227 -23.67 -2.95 -7.35
C ASP A 227 -24.02 -4.44 -7.18
N PRO A 228 -24.27 -5.24 -8.25
CA PRO A 228 -24.43 -6.69 -8.12
C PRO A 228 -23.21 -7.38 -7.48
N LEU A 229 -21.99 -7.04 -7.89
CA LEU A 229 -20.76 -7.57 -7.26
C LEU A 229 -20.66 -7.22 -5.77
N ILE A 230 -21.10 -6.00 -5.42
CA ILE A 230 -21.14 -5.56 -4.02
C ILE A 230 -22.13 -6.40 -3.23
N ASN A 231 -23.35 -6.61 -3.75
CA ASN A 231 -24.39 -7.38 -3.09
C ASN A 231 -24.00 -8.85 -2.90
N ASP A 232 -23.31 -9.43 -3.90
CA ASP A 232 -22.93 -10.85 -3.88
C ASP A 232 -21.79 -11.14 -2.88
N TRP A 233 -20.82 -10.22 -2.73
CA TRP A 233 -19.57 -10.51 -2.03
C TRP A 233 -19.26 -9.59 -0.85
N TRP A 234 -19.95 -8.44 -0.74
CA TRP A 234 -19.70 -7.42 0.28
C TRP A 234 -20.66 -7.48 1.46
N MET A 235 -21.82 -8.14 1.31
CA MET A 235 -22.79 -8.27 2.41
C MET A 235 -22.35 -9.35 3.38
N PRO A 236 -22.41 -9.10 4.72
CA PRO A 236 -22.19 -10.16 5.71
C PRO A 236 -23.21 -11.29 5.54
N GLU A 237 -22.78 -12.54 5.76
CA GLU A 237 -23.57 -13.77 5.58
C GLU A 237 -24.89 -13.83 6.40
N THR A 238 -25.09 -12.90 7.33
CA THR A 238 -26.31 -12.82 8.17
C THR A 238 -27.55 -12.33 7.42
N LYS A 239 -27.47 -12.04 6.11
CA LYS A 239 -28.60 -11.61 5.27
C LYS A 239 -28.83 -12.50 4.03
N ARG A 240 -28.26 -13.71 3.98
CA ARG A 240 -28.61 -14.75 2.99
C ARG A 240 -29.53 -15.80 3.57
#